data_8d735019d78555776c143ad3a0fe9f71
#
_entry.id   8d735019d78555776c143ad3a0fe9f71
#
_cell.length_a   1.000
_cell.length_b   1.000
_cell.length_c   1.000
_cell.angle_alpha   90.00
_cell.angle_beta   90.00
_cell.angle_gamma   90.00
#
_symmetry.space_group_name_H-M   'P 1'
#
loop_
_entity.id
_entity.type
_entity.pdbx_description
1 polymer ?
#
loop_
_entity_poly.entity_id
_entity_poly.type
_entity_poly.pdbx_seq_one_letter_code
_entity_poly.pdbx_strand_id
1 'polypeptide(L)'
;NKLESEYHAVVDVYHGMIDLDQIKHVPDILFLDVIFENGTGVDYAKKYKEKFDSQIVFVSSKSSLIFKTQGLKALCFIRKSHLDNDFKVFKQLYDEECKNEMKLIFELNKGMNKNQMAYITLMSDDIIYAECYAHELIIHTYEHEYAVKMTLKKFMEQVKQAHCFIQIHRSYAINMKYIYRIDKNHINMVNEES
;
A
#
# COMPACT_ATOMS: atom_id res chain seq x y z
N ASN A 1 -14.88 14.70 0.66
CA ASN A 1 -13.83 14.25 1.57
C ASN A 1 -12.47 14.52 0.92
N LYS A 2 -11.49 15.10 1.69
CA LYS A 2 -10.15 15.45 1.14
C LYS A 2 -9.41 14.20 0.62
N LEU A 3 -9.51 13.05 1.29
CA LEU A 3 -8.88 11.80 0.87
C LEU A 3 -9.46 11.28 -0.45
N GLU A 4 -10.78 11.31 -0.60
CA GLU A 4 -11.44 10.86 -1.83
C GLU A 4 -11.06 11.73 -3.03
N SER A 5 -10.93 13.06 -2.83
CA SER A 5 -10.65 13.98 -3.93
C SER A 5 -9.16 14.02 -4.33
N GLU A 6 -8.23 13.82 -3.37
CA GLU A 6 -6.79 13.94 -3.64
C GLU A 6 -6.12 12.59 -3.98
N TYR A 7 -6.62 11.47 -3.41
CA TYR A 7 -6.01 10.16 -3.57
C TYR A 7 -6.90 9.14 -4.28
N HIS A 8 -8.10 9.54 -4.75
CA HIS A 8 -9.10 8.60 -5.28
C HIS A 8 -9.40 7.43 -4.32
N ALA A 9 -9.28 7.69 -3.02
CA ALA A 9 -9.40 6.68 -1.99
C ALA A 9 -10.84 6.23 -1.80
N VAL A 10 -11.06 4.95 -1.54
CA VAL A 10 -12.32 4.44 -1.00
C VAL A 10 -12.29 4.65 0.50
N VAL A 11 -13.27 5.36 1.04
CA VAL A 11 -13.33 5.72 2.46
C VAL A 11 -14.54 5.11 3.14
N ASP A 12 -14.29 4.19 4.06
CA ASP A 12 -15.30 3.68 4.97
C ASP A 12 -15.29 4.47 6.28
N VAL A 13 -16.46 4.90 6.73
CA VAL A 13 -16.62 5.68 7.96
C VAL A 13 -17.40 4.87 9.00
N TYR A 14 -16.80 4.72 10.17
CA TYR A 14 -17.41 4.02 11.29
C TYR A 14 -17.63 4.95 12.47
N HIS A 15 -18.80 4.87 13.11
CA HIS A 15 -19.13 5.60 14.32
C HIS A 15 -18.93 4.70 15.54
N GLY A 16 -17.75 4.79 16.16
CA GLY A 16 -17.37 3.98 17.30
C GLY A 16 -16.38 2.86 16.97
N MET A 17 -16.03 2.05 17.97
CA MET A 17 -15.15 0.90 17.79
C MET A 17 -15.92 -0.25 17.15
N ILE A 18 -15.34 -0.81 16.10
CA ILE A 18 -15.83 -2.03 15.44
C ILE A 18 -15.09 -3.25 15.95
N ASP A 19 -15.76 -4.37 15.96
CA ASP A 19 -15.10 -5.65 16.25
C ASP A 19 -14.12 -5.98 15.13
N LEU A 20 -12.88 -6.32 15.51
CA LEU A 20 -11.82 -6.64 14.56
C LEU A 20 -12.17 -7.85 13.68
N ASP A 21 -13.01 -8.76 14.17
CA ASP A 21 -13.47 -9.92 13.41
C ASP A 21 -14.52 -9.57 12.34
N GLN A 22 -15.10 -8.39 12.42
CA GLN A 22 -16.08 -7.90 11.44
C GLN A 22 -15.43 -7.10 10.29
N ILE A 23 -14.12 -6.82 10.36
CA ILE A 23 -13.40 -6.13 9.29
C ILE A 23 -13.24 -7.09 8.11
N LYS A 24 -14.00 -6.83 7.04
CA LYS A 24 -13.96 -7.64 5.80
C LYS A 24 -12.83 -7.21 4.87
N HIS A 25 -12.56 -5.93 4.81
CA HIS A 25 -11.51 -5.34 4.00
C HIS A 25 -10.58 -4.57 4.91
N VAL A 26 -9.32 -4.99 4.97
CA VAL A 26 -8.28 -4.33 5.75
C VAL A 26 -7.88 -3.05 5.00
N PRO A 27 -8.05 -1.86 5.58
CA PRO A 27 -7.67 -0.62 4.90
C PRO A 27 -6.13 -0.46 4.88
N ASP A 28 -5.61 0.26 3.90
CA ASP A 28 -4.18 0.64 3.87
C ASP A 28 -3.86 1.60 5.01
N ILE A 29 -4.79 2.50 5.33
CA ILE A 29 -4.66 3.49 6.40
C ILE A 29 -5.91 3.48 7.28
N LEU A 30 -5.68 3.40 8.58
CA LEU A 30 -6.72 3.55 9.60
C LEU A 30 -6.61 4.92 10.28
N PHE A 31 -7.56 5.82 10.03
CA PHE A 31 -7.72 7.05 10.81
C PHE A 31 -8.51 6.75 12.08
N LEU A 32 -7.88 6.93 13.23
CA LEU A 32 -8.43 6.49 14.51
C LEU A 32 -8.51 7.64 15.50
N ASP A 33 -9.74 7.95 15.98
CA ASP A 33 -9.86 8.89 17.11
C ASP A 33 -9.23 8.28 18.36
N VAL A 34 -8.54 9.10 19.12
CA VAL A 34 -7.90 8.67 20.38
C VAL A 34 -8.92 8.49 21.49
N ILE A 35 -10.07 9.18 21.41
CA ILE A 35 -11.10 9.20 22.46
C ILE A 35 -12.37 8.58 21.91
N PHE A 36 -12.83 7.51 22.55
CA PHE A 36 -14.14 6.91 22.35
C PHE A 36 -14.94 6.90 23.63
N GLU A 37 -16.25 6.77 23.53
CA GLU A 37 -17.13 6.67 24.70
C GLU A 37 -16.81 5.45 25.57
N ASN A 38 -16.43 4.34 24.94
CA ASN A 38 -16.21 3.04 25.58
C ASN A 38 -14.75 2.58 25.55
N GLY A 39 -13.77 3.52 25.66
CA GLY A 39 -12.36 3.14 25.66
C GLY A 39 -11.46 4.14 24.96
N THR A 40 -10.24 3.72 24.65
CA THR A 40 -9.27 4.57 23.96
C THR A 40 -8.89 3.98 22.59
N GLY A 41 -8.72 4.86 21.60
CA GLY A 41 -8.18 4.47 20.30
C GLY A 41 -6.76 3.87 20.40
N VAL A 42 -6.02 4.23 21.46
CA VAL A 42 -4.69 3.66 21.72
C VAL A 42 -4.77 2.16 22.02
N ASP A 43 -5.72 1.74 22.86
CA ASP A 43 -5.88 0.31 23.20
C ASP A 43 -6.46 -0.48 22.02
N TYR A 44 -7.36 0.15 21.25
CA TYR A 44 -7.86 -0.42 20.01
C TYR A 44 -6.73 -0.60 18.99
N ALA A 45 -5.87 0.41 18.80
CA ALA A 45 -4.74 0.38 17.88
C ALA A 45 -3.74 -0.76 18.22
N LYS A 46 -3.48 -1.03 19.50
CA LYS A 46 -2.63 -2.16 19.92
C LYS A 46 -3.18 -3.48 19.41
N LYS A 47 -4.45 -3.76 19.70
CA LYS A 47 -5.12 -4.99 19.25
C LYS A 47 -5.20 -5.08 17.73
N TYR A 48 -5.44 -3.94 17.08
CA TYR A 48 -5.50 -3.85 15.62
C TYR A 48 -4.16 -4.22 14.97
N LYS A 49 -3.04 -3.68 15.48
CA LYS A 49 -1.69 -3.95 14.98
C LYS A 49 -1.22 -5.40 15.19
N GLU A 50 -1.77 -6.11 16.15
CA GLU A 50 -1.51 -7.55 16.34
C GLU A 50 -2.10 -8.40 15.20
N LYS A 51 -3.13 -7.87 14.53
CA LYS A 51 -3.91 -8.61 13.54
C LYS A 51 -3.72 -8.10 12.11
N PHE A 52 -3.48 -6.79 11.95
CA PHE A 52 -3.45 -6.11 10.66
C PHE A 52 -2.21 -5.21 10.53
N ASP A 53 -1.74 -5.06 9.29
CA ASP A 53 -0.53 -4.31 8.94
C ASP A 53 -0.84 -2.95 8.28
N SER A 54 -1.97 -2.34 8.62
CA SER A 54 -2.34 -1.02 8.11
C SER A 54 -1.51 0.08 8.77
N GLN A 55 -1.29 1.18 8.06
CA GLN A 55 -0.78 2.40 8.69
C GLN A 55 -1.84 3.02 9.59
N ILE A 56 -1.44 3.50 10.77
CA ILE A 56 -2.36 4.16 11.71
C ILE A 56 -2.06 5.65 11.76
N VAL A 57 -3.10 6.44 11.61
CA VAL A 57 -3.10 7.88 11.83
C VAL A 57 -4.05 8.20 12.99
N PHE A 58 -3.51 8.71 14.08
CA PHE A 58 -4.36 9.14 15.18
C PHE A 58 -4.94 10.52 14.93
N VAL A 59 -6.21 10.68 15.29
CA VAL A 59 -6.92 11.96 15.17
C VAL A 59 -7.48 12.32 16.54
N SER A 60 -7.29 13.55 17.04
CA SER A 60 -7.86 13.94 18.33
C SER A 60 -8.05 15.45 18.46
N SER A 61 -9.04 15.82 19.27
CA SER A 61 -9.23 17.22 19.72
C SER A 61 -8.25 17.62 20.84
N LYS A 62 -7.62 16.64 21.52
CA LYS A 62 -6.73 16.88 22.66
C LYS A 62 -5.29 16.59 22.28
N SER A 63 -4.51 17.65 22.03
CA SER A 63 -3.07 17.56 21.64
C SER A 63 -2.21 16.85 22.70
N SER A 64 -2.56 16.93 23.99
CA SER A 64 -1.83 16.26 25.07
C SER A 64 -1.81 14.73 24.95
N LEU A 65 -2.70 14.14 24.15
CA LEU A 65 -2.78 12.69 23.97
C LEU A 65 -1.72 12.14 22.98
N ILE A 66 -0.98 13.00 22.29
CA ILE A 66 0.10 12.58 21.37
C ILE A 66 1.12 11.67 22.07
N PHE A 67 1.44 11.94 23.34
CA PHE A 67 2.37 11.12 24.11
C PHE A 67 1.85 9.69 24.39
N LYS A 68 0.54 9.49 24.40
CA LYS A 68 -0.06 8.15 24.59
C LYS A 68 0.04 7.27 23.34
N THR A 69 0.23 7.88 22.18
CA THR A 69 0.36 7.16 20.91
C THR A 69 1.81 6.79 20.58
N GLN A 70 2.78 7.27 21.37
CA GLN A 70 4.19 6.92 21.22
C GLN A 70 4.38 5.41 21.43
N GLY A 71 5.23 4.82 20.60
CA GLY A 71 5.49 3.37 20.61
C GLY A 71 4.55 2.51 19.78
N LEU A 72 3.46 3.07 19.23
CA LEU A 72 2.54 2.34 18.34
C LEU A 72 2.94 2.39 16.86
N LYS A 73 4.07 2.99 16.52
CA LYS A 73 4.54 3.20 15.13
C LYS A 73 3.42 3.74 14.24
N ALA A 74 2.67 4.73 14.76
CA ALA A 74 1.69 5.45 13.97
C ALA A 74 2.41 6.35 12.96
N LEU A 75 1.84 6.49 11.75
CA LEU A 75 2.38 7.36 10.72
C LEU A 75 2.43 8.82 11.19
N CYS A 76 1.34 9.31 11.75
CA CYS A 76 1.30 10.64 12.36
C CYS A 76 0.11 10.80 13.33
N PHE A 77 0.05 11.98 13.95
CA PHE A 77 -1.04 12.43 14.81
C PHE A 77 -1.62 13.74 14.27
N ILE A 78 -2.92 13.75 13.99
CA ILE A 78 -3.67 14.88 13.47
C ILE A 78 -4.50 15.51 14.58
N ARG A 79 -4.28 16.82 14.83
CA ARG A 79 -5.11 17.60 15.74
C ARG A 79 -6.34 18.13 15.00
N LYS A 80 -7.53 17.83 15.49
CA LYS A 80 -8.79 18.34 14.89
C LYS A 80 -8.84 19.87 14.78
N SER A 81 -8.17 20.58 15.72
CA SER A 81 -8.06 22.05 15.71
C SER A 81 -7.04 22.60 14.69
N HIS A 82 -6.17 21.77 14.13
CA HIS A 82 -5.12 22.14 13.18
C HIS A 82 -5.15 21.26 11.92
N LEU A 83 -6.35 20.83 11.55
CA LEU A 83 -6.56 19.80 10.52
C LEU A 83 -5.82 20.06 9.20
N ASP A 84 -5.89 21.31 8.69
CA ASP A 84 -5.27 21.64 7.40
C ASP A 84 -3.74 21.58 7.44
N ASN A 85 -3.11 21.97 8.55
CA ASN A 85 -1.66 21.93 8.67
C ASN A 85 -1.17 20.51 8.94
N ASP A 86 -1.83 19.79 9.85
CA ASP A 86 -1.44 18.45 10.23
C ASP A 86 -1.73 17.46 9.08
N PHE A 87 -2.75 17.72 8.26
CA PHE A 87 -3.03 16.93 7.06
C PHE A 87 -1.96 17.10 5.97
N LYS A 88 -1.34 18.28 5.85
CA LYS A 88 -0.18 18.47 4.96
C LYS A 88 1.02 17.64 5.40
N VAL A 89 1.26 17.58 6.72
CA VAL A 89 2.32 16.74 7.28
C VAL A 89 2.02 15.26 7.04
N PHE A 90 0.78 14.83 7.28
CA PHE A 90 0.34 13.47 6.95
C PHE A 90 0.62 13.13 5.48
N LYS A 91 0.25 14.03 4.56
CA LYS A 91 0.46 13.84 3.14
C LYS A 91 1.95 13.65 2.80
N GLN A 92 2.82 14.50 3.34
CA GLN A 92 4.27 14.37 3.15
C GLN A 92 4.81 13.02 3.65
N LEU A 93 4.44 12.64 4.87
CA LEU A 93 4.88 11.37 5.47
C LEU A 93 4.35 10.16 4.69
N TYR A 94 3.10 10.22 4.25
CA TYR A 94 2.50 9.15 3.45
C TYR A 94 3.16 9.04 2.07
N ASP A 95 3.40 10.17 1.40
CA ASP A 95 4.11 10.20 0.12
C ASP A 95 5.57 9.71 0.27
N GLU A 96 6.22 9.97 1.40
CA GLU A 96 7.57 9.46 1.72
C GLU A 96 7.55 7.95 1.99
N GLU A 97 6.56 7.44 2.72
CA GLU A 97 6.35 6.00 2.93
C GLU A 97 6.03 5.28 1.61
N CYS A 98 5.20 5.89 0.75
CA CYS A 98 4.91 5.37 -0.59
C CYS A 98 6.11 5.50 -1.54
N LYS A 99 7.06 6.40 -1.25
CA LYS A 99 8.33 6.56 -1.98
C LYS A 99 9.42 5.63 -1.47
N ASN A 100 9.17 4.80 -0.46
CA ASN A 100 10.11 3.76 -0.07
C ASN A 100 10.30 2.81 -1.25
N GLU A 101 11.21 3.23 -2.14
CA GLU A 101 11.72 2.45 -3.25
C GLU A 101 12.29 1.15 -2.68
N MET A 102 11.52 0.10 -2.77
CA MET A 102 11.93 -1.19 -2.29
C MET A 102 12.82 -1.86 -3.33
N LYS A 103 14.03 -2.20 -2.92
CA LYS A 103 14.96 -2.96 -3.76
C LYS A 103 14.52 -4.42 -3.82
N LEU A 104 14.19 -4.89 -5.01
CA LEU A 104 13.68 -6.22 -5.29
C LEU A 104 14.69 -7.01 -6.13
N ILE A 105 14.92 -8.27 -5.77
CA ILE A 105 15.84 -9.15 -6.49
C ILE A 105 15.05 -10.32 -7.06
N PHE A 106 15.17 -10.54 -8.36
CA PHE A 106 14.47 -11.58 -9.07
C PHE A 106 15.45 -12.53 -9.79
N GLU A 107 15.18 -13.83 -9.71
CA GLU A 107 15.85 -14.83 -10.54
C GLU A 107 15.21 -14.85 -11.92
N LEU A 108 16.00 -14.61 -12.97
CA LEU A 108 15.52 -14.62 -14.34
C LEU A 108 15.30 -16.05 -14.85
N ASN A 109 14.22 -16.25 -15.60
CA ASN A 109 14.05 -17.44 -16.42
C ASN A 109 15.04 -17.42 -17.57
N LYS A 110 15.91 -18.43 -17.67
CA LYS A 110 16.93 -18.47 -18.71
C LYS A 110 16.47 -19.13 -19.98
N GLY A 111 16.69 -18.43 -21.10
CA GLY A 111 16.82 -19.07 -22.40
C GLY A 111 18.14 -19.85 -22.49
N MET A 112 18.06 -21.09 -22.98
CA MET A 112 19.09 -21.97 -23.54
C MET A 112 20.37 -22.35 -22.80
N ASN A 113 20.88 -21.63 -21.81
CA ASN A 113 22.05 -22.05 -21.04
C ASN A 113 21.72 -22.39 -19.59
N LYS A 114 21.47 -23.64 -19.30
CA LYS A 114 20.97 -24.16 -18.01
C LYS A 114 21.91 -23.98 -16.79
N ASN A 115 23.13 -23.52 -16.97
CA ASN A 115 24.18 -23.57 -15.92
C ASN A 115 24.59 -22.23 -15.29
N GLN A 116 23.96 -21.10 -15.63
CA GLN A 116 24.25 -19.84 -14.95
C GLN A 116 22.95 -19.25 -14.40
N MET A 117 22.81 -19.05 -13.10
CA MET A 117 21.73 -18.27 -12.52
C MET A 117 21.95 -16.78 -12.85
N ALA A 118 20.97 -16.12 -13.40
CA ALA A 118 21.00 -14.68 -13.60
C ALA A 118 19.96 -14.03 -12.69
N TYR A 119 20.35 -12.96 -12.03
CA TYR A 119 19.48 -12.18 -11.18
C TYR A 119 19.39 -10.77 -11.72
N ILE A 120 18.22 -10.16 -11.55
CA ILE A 120 18.03 -8.72 -11.78
C ILE A 120 17.64 -8.07 -10.48
N THR A 121 18.07 -6.84 -10.30
CA THR A 121 17.63 -5.96 -9.24
C THR A 121 16.81 -4.83 -9.83
N LEU A 122 15.57 -4.67 -9.35
CA LEU A 122 14.67 -3.59 -9.72
C LEU A 122 14.26 -2.84 -8.45
N MET A 123 14.02 -1.55 -8.57
CA MET A 123 13.32 -0.80 -7.54
C MET A 123 11.82 -1.03 -7.72
N SER A 124 11.04 -0.99 -6.64
CA SER A 124 9.58 -1.13 -6.74
C SER A 124 8.96 -0.11 -7.70
N ASP A 125 9.58 1.07 -7.79
CA ASP A 125 9.14 2.15 -8.66
C ASP A 125 9.52 1.96 -10.14
N ASP A 126 10.43 1.04 -10.47
CA ASP A 126 10.70 0.67 -11.87
C ASP A 126 9.62 -0.26 -12.44
N ILE A 127 8.86 -0.93 -11.58
CA ILE A 127 7.90 -1.95 -11.99
C ILE A 127 6.52 -1.32 -12.22
N ILE A 128 6.02 -1.44 -13.45
CA ILE A 128 4.71 -0.91 -13.84
C ILE A 128 3.62 -1.93 -13.53
N TYR A 129 3.81 -3.18 -13.96
CA TYR A 129 2.92 -4.30 -13.63
C TYR A 129 3.64 -5.63 -13.77
N ALA A 130 3.03 -6.68 -13.26
CA ALA A 130 3.47 -8.05 -13.43
C ALA A 130 2.31 -8.91 -13.92
N GLU A 131 2.58 -9.79 -14.89
CA GLU A 131 1.59 -10.71 -15.44
C GLU A 131 2.07 -12.15 -15.48
N CYS A 132 1.14 -13.10 -15.33
CA CYS A 132 1.38 -14.50 -15.61
C CYS A 132 0.99 -14.81 -17.06
N TYR A 133 1.97 -15.08 -17.88
CA TYR A 133 1.79 -15.53 -19.27
C TYR A 133 2.52 -16.84 -19.51
N ALA A 134 1.86 -17.83 -20.14
CA ALA A 134 2.44 -19.14 -20.47
C ALA A 134 3.20 -19.82 -19.30
N HIS A 135 2.68 -19.72 -18.07
CA HIS A 135 3.26 -20.25 -16.83
C HIS A 135 4.51 -19.50 -16.30
N GLU A 136 4.85 -18.39 -16.89
CA GLU A 136 5.92 -17.52 -16.43
C GLU A 136 5.37 -16.23 -15.82
N LEU A 137 6.07 -15.66 -14.85
CA LEU A 137 5.79 -14.31 -14.38
C LEU A 137 6.66 -13.33 -15.16
N ILE A 138 6.04 -12.40 -15.86
CA ILE A 138 6.69 -11.33 -16.61
C ILE A 138 6.52 -10.04 -15.81
N ILE A 139 7.63 -9.38 -15.52
CA ILE A 139 7.68 -8.06 -14.88
C ILE A 139 7.90 -7.03 -15.97
N HIS A 140 6.98 -6.06 -16.08
CA HIS A 140 7.04 -4.99 -17.05
C HIS A 140 7.56 -3.70 -16.39
N THR A 141 8.58 -3.11 -17.02
CA THR A 141 9.15 -1.81 -16.66
C THR A 141 9.02 -0.85 -17.85
N TYR A 142 9.46 0.39 -17.73
CA TYR A 142 9.45 1.33 -18.86
C TYR A 142 10.33 0.88 -20.04
N GLU A 143 11.46 0.22 -19.74
CA GLU A 143 12.46 -0.06 -20.77
C GLU A 143 12.45 -1.53 -21.20
N HIS A 144 12.08 -2.44 -20.28
CA HIS A 144 12.27 -3.87 -20.48
C HIS A 144 11.16 -4.71 -19.84
N GLU A 145 11.05 -5.94 -20.37
CA GLU A 145 10.26 -7.01 -19.78
C GLU A 145 11.19 -8.11 -19.26
N TYR A 146 10.90 -8.62 -18.07
CA TYR A 146 11.72 -9.63 -17.42
C TYR A 146 10.89 -10.86 -17.05
N ALA A 147 11.16 -11.99 -17.72
CA ALA A 147 10.61 -13.27 -17.31
C ALA A 147 11.34 -13.78 -16.06
N VAL A 148 10.63 -13.93 -14.95
CA VAL A 148 11.21 -14.28 -13.66
C VAL A 148 10.65 -15.60 -13.14
N LYS A 149 11.50 -16.30 -12.36
CA LYS A 149 11.19 -17.62 -11.83
C LYS A 149 10.46 -17.54 -10.50
N MET A 150 9.23 -17.02 -10.54
CA MET A 150 8.36 -16.99 -9.36
C MET A 150 6.88 -17.00 -9.75
N THR A 151 6.03 -17.23 -8.76
CA THR A 151 4.58 -17.12 -8.93
C THR A 151 4.11 -15.71 -8.61
N LEU A 152 2.96 -15.27 -9.17
CA LEU A 152 2.36 -14.00 -8.84
C LEU A 152 2.10 -13.84 -7.33
N LYS A 153 1.72 -14.94 -6.65
CA LYS A 153 1.53 -14.94 -5.20
C LYS A 153 2.82 -14.57 -4.45
N LYS A 154 3.96 -15.17 -4.81
CA LYS A 154 5.26 -14.84 -4.21
C LYS A 154 5.69 -13.42 -4.53
N PHE A 155 5.42 -12.94 -5.75
CA PHE A 155 5.65 -11.55 -6.12
C PHE A 155 4.87 -10.61 -5.21
N MET A 156 3.56 -10.83 -5.02
CA MET A 156 2.73 -10.01 -4.13
C MET A 156 3.20 -10.04 -2.66
N GLU A 157 3.68 -11.18 -2.17
CA GLU A 157 4.29 -11.29 -0.85
C GLU A 157 5.58 -10.46 -0.76
N GLN A 158 6.40 -10.47 -1.82
CA GLN A 158 7.67 -9.73 -1.87
C GLN A 158 7.46 -8.21 -1.97
N VAL A 159 6.47 -7.75 -2.74
CA VAL A 159 6.19 -6.30 -2.92
C VAL A 159 5.23 -5.74 -1.86
N LYS A 160 4.80 -6.55 -0.89
CA LYS A 160 3.80 -6.15 0.12
C LYS A 160 4.19 -4.86 0.85
N GLN A 161 5.47 -4.67 1.18
CA GLN A 161 5.95 -3.49 1.91
C GLN A 161 6.05 -2.23 1.03
N ALA A 162 6.01 -2.37 -0.29
CA ALA A 162 6.01 -1.21 -1.19
C ALA A 162 4.64 -0.49 -1.22
N HIS A 163 3.56 -1.12 -0.69
CA HIS A 163 2.20 -0.58 -0.57
C HIS A 163 1.58 0.00 -1.86
N CYS A 164 2.27 -0.12 -2.99
CA CYS A 164 1.81 0.43 -4.28
C CYS A 164 1.28 -0.64 -5.25
N PHE A 165 1.39 -1.92 -4.92
CA PHE A 165 0.94 -3.00 -5.78
C PHE A 165 -0.42 -3.54 -5.36
N ILE A 166 -1.27 -3.79 -6.35
CA ILE A 166 -2.56 -4.46 -6.16
C ILE A 166 -2.72 -5.60 -7.17
N GLN A 167 -3.20 -6.74 -6.70
CA GLN A 167 -3.59 -7.83 -7.60
C GLN A 167 -5.03 -7.62 -8.07
N ILE A 168 -5.20 -7.33 -9.36
CA ILE A 168 -6.50 -7.06 -10.00
C ILE A 168 -7.12 -8.29 -10.65
N HIS A 169 -6.32 -9.31 -10.92
CA HIS A 169 -6.73 -10.55 -11.55
C HIS A 169 -5.83 -11.71 -11.08
N ARG A 170 -6.29 -12.96 -11.25
CA ARG A 170 -5.44 -14.13 -10.93
C ARG A 170 -4.09 -14.16 -11.65
N SER A 171 -3.97 -13.43 -12.76
CA SER A 171 -2.78 -13.36 -13.59
C SER A 171 -2.13 -11.97 -13.63
N TYR A 172 -2.71 -10.95 -12.99
CA TYR A 172 -2.22 -9.58 -13.08
C TYR A 172 -2.09 -8.91 -11.72
N ALA A 173 -0.94 -8.30 -11.49
CA ALA A 173 -0.69 -7.34 -10.41
C ALA A 173 -0.15 -6.05 -11.02
N ILE A 174 -0.71 -4.92 -10.62
CA ILE A 174 -0.36 -3.60 -11.13
C ILE A 174 0.19 -2.71 -10.03
N ASN A 175 1.10 -1.82 -10.41
CA ASN A 175 1.54 -0.74 -9.55
C ASN A 175 0.59 0.45 -9.71
N MET A 176 -0.09 0.82 -8.63
CA MET A 176 -1.11 1.87 -8.64
C MET A 176 -0.56 3.25 -9.02
N LYS A 177 0.75 3.48 -8.85
CA LYS A 177 1.43 4.72 -9.28
C LYS A 177 1.36 4.96 -10.80
N TYR A 178 1.19 3.89 -11.57
CA TYR A 178 1.19 3.93 -13.04
C TYR A 178 -0.18 3.80 -13.67
N ILE A 179 -1.24 3.87 -12.88
CA ILE A 179 -2.61 3.92 -13.41
C ILE A 179 -2.83 5.30 -14.03
N TYR A 180 -3.05 5.32 -15.33
CA TYR A 180 -3.38 6.54 -16.07
C TYR A 180 -4.89 6.81 -16.10
N ARG A 181 -5.69 5.73 -16.31
CA ARG A 181 -7.15 5.83 -16.43
C ARG A 181 -7.83 4.54 -16.02
N ILE A 182 -8.97 4.67 -15.37
CA ILE A 182 -9.85 3.53 -15.04
C ILE A 182 -11.20 3.77 -15.72
N ASP A 183 -11.60 2.84 -16.58
CA ASP A 183 -12.93 2.74 -17.16
C ASP A 183 -13.68 1.56 -16.54
N LYS A 184 -14.99 1.40 -16.87
CA LYS A 184 -15.81 0.33 -16.26
C LYS A 184 -15.20 -1.09 -16.36
N ASN A 185 -14.43 -1.37 -17.41
CA ASN A 185 -13.90 -2.70 -17.71
C ASN A 185 -12.39 -2.71 -17.98
N HIS A 186 -11.70 -1.55 -17.94
CA HIS A 186 -10.30 -1.44 -18.33
C HIS A 186 -9.55 -0.55 -17.35
N ILE A 187 -8.30 -0.93 -17.08
CA ILE A 187 -7.32 -0.11 -16.38
C ILE A 187 -6.19 0.14 -17.36
N ASN A 188 -5.97 1.41 -17.70
CA ASN A 188 -4.92 1.83 -18.61
C ASN A 188 -3.69 2.23 -17.80
N MET A 189 -2.55 1.66 -18.14
CA MET A 189 -1.25 1.94 -17.51
C MET A 189 -0.45 2.94 -18.34
N VAL A 190 0.50 3.64 -17.72
CA VAL A 190 1.24 4.77 -18.34
C VAL A 190 2.11 4.38 -19.54
N ASN A 191 2.45 3.08 -19.71
CA ASN A 191 3.29 2.62 -20.81
C ASN A 191 2.52 1.99 -21.98
N GLU A 192 1.20 2.09 -22.03
CA GLU A 192 0.46 1.74 -23.23
C GLU A 192 0.71 2.82 -24.30
N GLU A 193 1.62 2.54 -25.21
CA GLU A 193 1.68 3.22 -26.50
C GLU A 193 0.33 2.96 -27.21
N SER A 194 -0.38 4.05 -27.48
CA SER A 194 -1.67 4.10 -28.14
C SER A 194 -1.61 3.61 -29.60
#